data_1fcaf784877763488d2d4a8fe716525c
#
_entry.id   1fcaf784877763488d2d4a8fe716525c
#
_cell.length_a   1.000
_cell.length_b   1.000
_cell.length_c   1.000
_cell.angle_alpha   90.00
_cell.angle_beta   90.00
_cell.angle_gamma   90.00
#
_symmetry.space_group_name_H-M   'P 1'
#
loop_
_entity.id
_entity.type
_entity.pdbx_description
1 polymer ?
#
loop_
_entity_poly.entity_id
_entity_poly.type
_entity_poly.pdbx_seq_one_letter_code
_entity_poly.pdbx_strand_id
1 'polypeptide(L)'
;MSNFHDNNTNYSNYNGYPNNSNNPNDFSGGGNHNGRRSNAVVIVSIALVMLILGGLLGVVIVQGMNSQQAQLGSEVTATPEATATPAPTQQAQAVSGGATTSLAALSNQIADVVASVQDSVVGIHNYQTVTTGGNYGGYFGGFYFPYYGGGDSEPQTVEQLAGSGSGVIYSADGYVITNYHVIEGASRVTVVLHSGEEIEAEVIGGDELQDIALLKVDRTDLSPATLGDSDQVRTGEFAIAIGSPLGDELSGTTTYGIISYANRTLEVDGAYLSMIQTDAAINAGNSGGALLNVDGEVIGINSRKTSGSTSSGSTIEGIGFAIPINDVKDIVEELIATGKITRPGLGITGQEVHFSNMDPGILVVSVNEGSPAEAAGMKQMDIITAIDGQQVTSFSSLQSVLYSHDVGDTVTITVLRSGETLDLQVTLAKVEESGTQE
;
A
#
# COMPACT_ATOMS: atom_id res chain seq x y z
N MET A 1 30.61 29.57 -57.49
CA MET A 1 32.06 29.33 -57.52
C MET A 1 32.31 28.27 -56.50
N SER A 2 32.37 27.10 -56.96
CA SER A 2 33.48 26.10 -57.04
C SER A 2 33.77 25.50 -55.67
N ASN A 3 33.46 24.29 -55.47
CA ASN A 3 34.00 23.01 -55.96
C ASN A 3 34.78 22.25 -54.86
N PHE A 4 34.38 20.99 -54.65
CA PHE A 4 35.22 19.74 -54.57
C PHE A 4 35.95 19.53 -53.21
N HIS A 5 36.03 18.38 -52.57
CA HIS A 5 36.09 16.98 -53.06
C HIS A 5 35.82 16.03 -51.88
N ASP A 6 35.08 14.95 -52.15
CA ASP A 6 35.26 13.53 -51.87
C ASP A 6 36.57 13.11 -51.16
N ASN A 7 36.40 12.18 -50.19
CA ASN A 7 37.14 10.95 -50.21
C ASN A 7 36.50 9.84 -49.34
N ASN A 8 36.07 8.88 -50.06
CA ASN A 8 35.71 7.51 -49.84
C ASN A 8 36.93 6.68 -49.36
N THR A 9 36.83 5.84 -48.36
CA THR A 9 37.63 4.60 -48.29
C THR A 9 36.84 3.49 -47.58
N ASN A 10 36.43 2.55 -48.39
CA ASN A 10 36.08 1.18 -48.08
C ASN A 10 37.16 0.42 -47.30
N TYR A 11 36.77 -0.46 -46.38
CA TYR A 11 37.33 -1.82 -46.32
C TYR A 11 36.25 -2.81 -45.89
N SER A 12 35.95 -3.65 -46.75
CA SER A 12 35.35 -4.89 -46.97
C SER A 12 36.03 -6.06 -46.23
N ASN A 13 35.17 -7.09 -45.99
CA ASN A 13 35.42 -8.52 -46.00
C ASN A 13 35.96 -9.17 -44.72
N TYR A 14 35.30 -10.25 -44.21
CA TYR A 14 35.26 -11.62 -44.79
C TYR A 14 34.27 -12.53 -44.04
N ASN A 15 33.40 -13.18 -44.78
CA ASN A 15 33.08 -14.63 -44.89
C ASN A 15 32.73 -15.39 -43.57
N GLY A 16 31.80 -16.31 -43.55
CA GLY A 16 31.11 -17.07 -44.61
C GLY A 16 30.22 -18.13 -43.95
N TYR A 17 29.11 -18.36 -44.56
CA TYR A 17 28.26 -19.56 -44.36
C TYR A 17 28.85 -20.80 -45.03
N PRO A 18 28.42 -22.01 -44.62
CA PRO A 18 27.76 -22.81 -45.64
C PRO A 18 26.41 -23.39 -45.20
N ASN A 19 25.47 -23.18 -46.08
CA ASN A 19 24.25 -23.92 -46.33
C ASN A 19 24.58 -25.35 -46.76
N ASN A 20 23.88 -26.37 -46.26
CA ASN A 20 23.76 -27.64 -46.96
C ASN A 20 22.37 -28.24 -46.76
N SER A 21 21.57 -28.06 -47.79
CA SER A 21 20.39 -28.84 -48.15
C SER A 21 20.79 -30.24 -48.55
N ASN A 22 20.11 -31.28 -48.06
CA ASN A 22 19.76 -32.47 -48.82
C ASN A 22 18.70 -33.31 -48.07
N ASN A 23 17.53 -33.40 -48.67
CA ASN A 23 16.62 -34.53 -48.60
C ASN A 23 16.85 -35.32 -49.86
N PRO A 24 16.83 -36.67 -49.94
CA PRO A 24 15.58 -37.39 -50.01
C PRO A 24 15.58 -38.83 -49.40
N ASN A 25 14.34 -39.26 -49.08
CA ASN A 25 13.84 -40.66 -49.11
C ASN A 25 14.82 -41.81 -49.43
N ASP A 26 14.90 -42.83 -48.55
CA ASP A 26 14.35 -44.15 -48.82
C ASP A 26 14.76 -45.25 -47.81
N PHE A 27 13.81 -46.12 -47.56
CA PHE A 27 13.81 -47.57 -47.27
C PHE A 27 14.38 -48.16 -45.94
N SER A 28 13.39 -48.70 -45.24
CA SER A 28 13.25 -50.07 -44.72
C SER A 28 14.20 -50.63 -43.65
N GLY A 29 13.55 -51.13 -42.63
CA GLY A 29 13.95 -52.44 -42.10
C GLY A 29 14.31 -52.48 -40.62
N GLY A 30 13.49 -53.15 -39.84
CA GLY A 30 13.95 -53.93 -38.73
C GLY A 30 13.65 -53.41 -37.32
N GLY A 31 12.69 -54.04 -36.70
CA GLY A 31 12.18 -53.79 -35.38
C GLY A 31 13.16 -53.86 -34.23
N ASN A 32 12.79 -53.17 -33.17
CA ASN A 32 12.87 -53.76 -31.86
C ASN A 32 11.90 -53.00 -30.90
N HIS A 33 10.78 -53.63 -30.63
CA HIS A 33 9.92 -53.29 -29.48
C HIS A 33 10.60 -53.81 -28.22
N ASN A 34 11.13 -52.92 -27.39
CA ASN A 34 11.23 -53.17 -25.94
C ASN A 34 11.57 -51.87 -25.19
N GLY A 35 10.73 -51.49 -24.22
CA GLY A 35 11.24 -50.68 -23.14
C GLY A 35 10.47 -49.44 -22.72
N ARG A 36 9.13 -49.36 -22.89
CA ARG A 36 8.37 -48.21 -22.32
C ARG A 36 7.18 -48.56 -21.41
N ARG A 37 7.14 -49.80 -20.88
CA ARG A 37 6.07 -50.22 -19.92
C ARG A 37 6.51 -50.28 -18.44
N SER A 38 7.78 -50.06 -18.11
CA SER A 38 8.31 -50.27 -16.77
C SER A 38 8.08 -49.07 -15.81
N ASN A 39 8.09 -47.86 -16.33
CA ASN A 39 8.07 -46.67 -15.43
C ASN A 39 6.69 -46.34 -14.85
N ALA A 40 5.61 -46.63 -15.59
CA ALA A 40 4.25 -46.38 -15.11
C ALA A 40 3.87 -47.29 -13.91
N VAL A 41 4.30 -48.56 -13.96
CA VAL A 41 4.05 -49.53 -12.89
C VAL A 41 4.83 -49.14 -11.62
N VAL A 42 6.08 -48.66 -11.77
CA VAL A 42 6.89 -48.23 -10.64
C VAL A 42 6.30 -46.97 -9.99
N ILE A 43 5.84 -46.00 -10.76
CA ILE A 43 5.22 -44.76 -10.22
C ILE A 43 3.92 -45.07 -9.49
N VAL A 44 3.07 -45.95 -10.06
CA VAL A 44 1.80 -46.37 -9.40
C VAL A 44 2.09 -47.13 -8.10
N SER A 45 3.13 -47.99 -8.10
CA SER A 45 3.51 -48.73 -6.88
C SER A 45 4.04 -47.82 -5.78
N ILE A 46 4.83 -46.80 -6.10
CA ILE A 46 5.35 -45.82 -5.14
C ILE A 46 4.19 -44.98 -4.56
N ALA A 47 3.24 -44.52 -5.40
CA ALA A 47 2.08 -43.79 -4.96
C ALA A 47 1.19 -44.60 -4.00
N LEU A 48 1.01 -45.89 -4.27
CA LEU A 48 0.22 -46.80 -3.42
C LEU A 48 0.91 -47.02 -2.06
N VAL A 49 2.23 -47.20 -2.04
CA VAL A 49 3.02 -47.35 -0.79
C VAL A 49 2.95 -46.07 0.06
N MET A 50 3.04 -44.90 -0.55
CA MET A 50 2.93 -43.61 0.17
C MET A 50 1.52 -43.42 0.78
N LEU A 51 0.49 -43.86 0.07
CA LEU A 51 -0.90 -43.78 0.56
C LEU A 51 -1.14 -44.71 1.75
N ILE A 52 -0.60 -45.94 1.72
CA ILE A 52 -0.67 -46.91 2.82
C ILE A 52 0.14 -46.41 4.04
N LEU A 53 1.34 -45.89 3.84
CA LEU A 53 2.17 -45.36 4.91
C LEU A 53 1.53 -44.12 5.55
N GLY A 54 0.94 -43.22 4.75
CA GLY A 54 0.20 -42.04 5.23
C GLY A 54 -1.06 -42.46 6.07
N GLY A 55 -1.77 -43.45 5.59
CA GLY A 55 -2.94 -44.02 6.36
C GLY A 55 -2.54 -44.65 7.68
N LEU A 56 -1.45 -45.44 7.72
CA LEU A 56 -0.93 -46.04 8.93
C LEU A 56 -0.43 -45.01 9.95
N LEU A 57 0.24 -43.94 9.46
CA LEU A 57 0.71 -42.83 10.33
C LEU A 57 -0.48 -42.06 10.93
N GLY A 58 -1.54 -41.83 10.13
CA GLY A 58 -2.78 -41.20 10.61
C GLY A 58 -3.48 -42.00 11.71
N VAL A 59 -3.56 -43.33 11.60
CA VAL A 59 -4.17 -44.21 12.61
C VAL A 59 -3.34 -44.19 13.90
N VAL A 60 -2.02 -44.18 13.83
CA VAL A 60 -1.15 -44.13 15.02
C VAL A 60 -1.28 -42.79 15.76
N ILE A 61 -1.43 -41.66 15.01
CA ILE A 61 -1.63 -40.35 15.63
C ILE A 61 -3.00 -40.27 16.33
N VAL A 62 -4.07 -40.78 15.70
CA VAL A 62 -5.43 -40.77 16.29
C VAL A 62 -5.50 -41.69 17.52
N GLN A 63 -4.85 -42.85 17.49
CA GLN A 63 -4.77 -43.74 18.68
C GLN A 63 -3.90 -43.12 19.80
N GLY A 64 -2.81 -42.41 19.48
CA GLY A 64 -2.01 -41.68 20.44
C GLY A 64 -2.77 -40.57 21.15
N MET A 65 -3.60 -39.83 20.43
CA MET A 65 -4.44 -38.77 21.02
C MET A 65 -5.59 -39.34 21.90
N ASN A 66 -6.18 -40.46 21.54
CA ASN A 66 -7.22 -41.09 22.36
C ASN A 66 -6.68 -41.72 23.65
N SER A 67 -5.42 -42.18 23.65
CA SER A 67 -4.80 -42.74 24.87
C SER A 67 -4.40 -41.66 25.89
N GLN A 68 -4.17 -40.43 25.49
CA GLN A 68 -3.94 -39.31 26.42
C GLN A 68 -5.21 -38.78 27.09
N GLN A 69 -6.36 -38.89 26.43
CA GLN A 69 -7.64 -38.49 27.04
C GLN A 69 -8.18 -39.50 28.07
N ALA A 70 -7.76 -40.76 28.04
CA ALA A 70 -8.21 -41.79 28.97
C ALA A 70 -7.46 -41.81 30.33
N GLN A 71 -6.37 -41.02 30.48
CA GLN A 71 -5.60 -40.97 31.75
C GLN A 71 -5.93 -39.78 32.66
N LEU A 72 -6.86 -38.90 32.30
CA LEU A 72 -7.28 -37.74 33.11
C LEU A 72 -8.55 -37.97 33.96
N GLY A 73 -8.98 -39.19 34.10
CA GLY A 73 -10.18 -39.52 34.86
C GLY A 73 -9.98 -40.68 35.80
N SER A 74 -9.26 -40.55 36.91
CA SER A 74 -9.42 -41.33 38.17
C SER A 74 -8.28 -40.95 39.15
N GLU A 75 -8.62 -40.22 40.16
CA GLU A 75 -8.29 -40.39 41.57
C GLU A 75 -8.48 -39.08 42.34
N VAL A 76 -9.65 -38.94 42.90
CA VAL A 76 -9.88 -38.00 43.99
C VAL A 76 -9.58 -38.73 45.27
N THR A 77 -8.37 -38.67 45.78
CA THR A 77 -8.04 -39.05 47.13
C THR A 77 -8.14 -37.83 48.04
N ALA A 78 -9.06 -37.86 48.94
CA ALA A 78 -9.27 -36.87 49.99
C ALA A 78 -8.03 -36.78 50.89
N THR A 79 -7.43 -35.62 51.04
CA THR A 79 -6.40 -35.31 52.04
C THR A 79 -6.83 -34.06 52.82
N PRO A 80 -6.52 -33.98 54.13
CA PRO A 80 -7.28 -33.24 55.11
C PRO A 80 -7.08 -31.71 55.03
N GLU A 81 -8.15 -31.07 55.44
CA GLU A 81 -8.40 -29.66 55.70
C GLU A 81 -7.21 -28.91 56.30
N ALA A 82 -6.54 -28.07 55.49
CA ALA A 82 -5.64 -27.03 55.98
C ALA A 82 -6.43 -25.73 56.06
N THR A 83 -6.53 -25.20 57.26
CA THR A 83 -7.18 -23.95 57.61
C THR A 83 -6.59 -22.81 56.74
N ALA A 84 -7.34 -22.33 55.75
CA ALA A 84 -6.98 -21.21 54.92
C ALA A 84 -7.19 -19.90 55.66
N THR A 85 -6.13 -19.17 55.91
CA THR A 85 -6.13 -17.74 56.23
C THR A 85 -6.75 -16.98 55.05
N PRO A 86 -7.79 -16.13 55.30
CA PRO A 86 -8.43 -15.42 54.18
C PRO A 86 -7.43 -14.41 53.57
N ALA A 87 -7.10 -14.61 52.28
CA ALA A 87 -6.44 -13.61 51.50
C ALA A 87 -7.37 -12.40 51.35
N PRO A 88 -6.81 -11.17 51.32
CA PRO A 88 -7.62 -9.97 51.16
C PRO A 88 -8.28 -10.03 49.76
N THR A 89 -9.60 -10.18 49.76
CA THR A 89 -10.42 -10.01 48.57
C THR A 89 -10.31 -8.56 48.15
N GLN A 90 -9.46 -8.27 47.15
CA GLN A 90 -9.62 -7.04 46.38
C GLN A 90 -10.96 -7.15 45.67
N GLN A 91 -12.01 -6.58 46.24
CA GLN A 91 -13.21 -6.26 45.48
C GLN A 91 -12.80 -5.35 44.35
N ALA A 92 -12.86 -5.87 43.12
CA ALA A 92 -12.90 -5.04 41.95
C ALA A 92 -14.05 -4.05 42.18
N GLN A 93 -13.73 -2.77 42.39
CA GLN A 93 -14.73 -1.72 42.41
C GLN A 93 -15.46 -1.80 41.07
N ALA A 94 -16.70 -2.23 41.11
CA ALA A 94 -17.61 -2.08 39.99
C ALA A 94 -17.65 -0.55 39.72
N VAL A 95 -17.23 -0.18 38.50
CA VAL A 95 -17.45 1.17 37.98
C VAL A 95 -18.97 1.33 37.86
N SER A 96 -19.59 1.81 38.93
CA SER A 96 -21.02 2.12 38.95
C SER A 96 -21.20 3.51 38.35
N GLY A 97 -21.79 3.57 37.14
CA GLY A 97 -22.26 4.85 36.62
C GLY A 97 -22.18 4.95 35.08
N GLY A 98 -22.53 3.89 34.35
CA GLY A 98 -22.85 4.01 32.93
C GLY A 98 -24.18 3.34 32.67
N ALA A 99 -25.06 3.99 31.95
CA ALA A 99 -26.25 3.34 31.41
C ALA A 99 -25.79 2.06 30.69
N THR A 100 -26.31 0.88 31.09
CA THR A 100 -26.02 -0.37 30.42
C THR A 100 -26.69 -0.33 29.05
N THR A 101 -25.99 0.18 28.04
CA THR A 101 -26.43 0.07 26.65
C THR A 101 -26.46 -1.41 26.33
N SER A 102 -27.63 -1.95 25.94
CA SER A 102 -27.72 -3.34 25.54
C SER A 102 -26.95 -3.56 24.23
N LEU A 103 -26.43 -4.77 24.00
CA LEU A 103 -25.77 -5.11 22.72
C LEU A 103 -26.68 -4.81 21.51
N ALA A 104 -27.99 -4.97 21.68
CA ALA A 104 -28.97 -4.62 20.63
C ALA A 104 -29.02 -3.10 20.38
N ALA A 105 -28.92 -2.28 21.43
CA ALA A 105 -28.88 -0.82 21.27
C ALA A 105 -27.59 -0.36 20.57
N LEU A 106 -26.44 -0.97 20.89
CA LEU A 106 -25.18 -0.69 20.21
C LEU A 106 -25.23 -1.12 18.72
N SER A 107 -25.80 -2.31 18.44
CA SER A 107 -25.96 -2.76 17.05
C SER A 107 -26.85 -1.82 16.24
N ASN A 108 -27.95 -1.32 16.83
CA ASN A 108 -28.82 -0.36 16.17
C ASN A 108 -28.08 0.98 15.95
N GLN A 109 -27.34 1.46 16.96
CA GLN A 109 -26.55 2.68 16.82
C GLN A 109 -25.55 2.60 15.67
N ILE A 110 -24.81 1.49 15.52
CA ILE A 110 -23.89 1.28 14.40
C ILE A 110 -24.65 1.29 13.07
N ALA A 111 -25.80 0.61 12.98
CA ALA A 111 -26.60 0.60 11.77
C ALA A 111 -27.14 2.00 11.40
N ASP A 112 -27.56 2.77 12.39
CA ASP A 112 -28.07 4.15 12.20
C ASP A 112 -26.93 5.08 11.74
N VAL A 113 -25.72 4.94 12.31
CA VAL A 113 -24.52 5.67 11.88
C VAL A 113 -24.22 5.35 10.42
N VAL A 114 -24.15 4.07 10.03
CA VAL A 114 -23.88 3.66 8.65
C VAL A 114 -24.94 4.27 7.70
N ALA A 115 -26.22 4.17 8.04
CA ALA A 115 -27.30 4.72 7.22
C ALA A 115 -27.22 6.25 7.06
N SER A 116 -26.68 6.96 8.06
CA SER A 116 -26.56 8.43 8.01
C SER A 116 -25.38 8.92 7.17
N VAL A 117 -24.34 8.06 6.97
CA VAL A 117 -23.07 8.45 6.32
C VAL A 117 -22.92 7.83 4.93
N GLN A 118 -23.70 6.80 4.58
CA GLN A 118 -23.54 6.07 3.32
C GLN A 118 -23.58 6.97 2.08
N ASP A 119 -24.40 8.04 2.08
CA ASP A 119 -24.49 8.99 0.95
C ASP A 119 -23.25 9.90 0.83
N SER A 120 -22.41 9.93 1.86
CA SER A 120 -21.15 10.69 1.88
C SER A 120 -19.95 9.85 1.42
N VAL A 121 -20.14 8.54 1.21
CA VAL A 121 -19.08 7.62 0.72
C VAL A 121 -19.40 7.17 -0.69
N VAL A 122 -18.43 7.33 -1.58
CA VAL A 122 -18.60 7.12 -3.01
C VAL A 122 -17.62 6.07 -3.53
N GLY A 123 -17.91 5.49 -4.68
CA GLY A 123 -16.97 4.69 -5.47
C GLY A 123 -16.07 5.59 -6.31
N ILE A 124 -14.84 5.15 -6.54
CA ILE A 124 -13.90 5.80 -7.46
C ILE A 124 -13.47 4.77 -8.50
N HIS A 125 -13.63 5.12 -9.79
CA HIS A 125 -13.16 4.31 -10.89
C HIS A 125 -11.95 4.99 -11.56
N ASN A 126 -10.89 4.21 -11.73
CA ASN A 126 -9.66 4.60 -12.43
C ASN A 126 -9.67 3.94 -13.82
N TYR A 127 -9.77 4.75 -14.86
CA TYR A 127 -9.67 4.30 -16.24
C TYR A 127 -8.28 4.60 -16.78
N GLN A 128 -7.70 3.63 -17.47
CA GLN A 128 -6.40 3.78 -18.12
C GLN A 128 -6.49 3.47 -19.60
N THR A 129 -5.69 4.18 -20.34
CA THR A 129 -5.58 4.00 -21.80
C THR A 129 -4.57 2.90 -22.10
N VAL A 130 -5.01 1.81 -22.70
CA VAL A 130 -4.13 0.71 -23.13
C VAL A 130 -4.10 0.60 -24.65
N THR A 131 -2.91 0.40 -25.21
CA THR A 131 -2.75 0.17 -26.64
C THR A 131 -2.84 -1.33 -26.91
N THR A 132 -3.93 -1.75 -27.57
CA THR A 132 -4.12 -3.14 -28.00
C THR A 132 -3.48 -3.35 -29.37
N GLY A 133 -2.36 -4.05 -29.45
CA GLY A 133 -1.65 -4.26 -30.72
C GLY A 133 -0.32 -4.95 -30.51
N GLY A 134 -0.30 -6.02 -29.77
CA GLY A 134 0.87 -6.87 -29.50
C GLY A 134 0.50 -7.91 -28.46
N ASN A 135 1.21 -9.01 -28.46
CA ASN A 135 0.98 -10.17 -27.59
C ASN A 135 1.22 -9.84 -26.10
N TYR A 136 0.40 -8.96 -25.51
CA TYR A 136 0.50 -8.56 -24.10
C TYR A 136 -0.68 -9.12 -23.30
N GLY A 137 -0.36 -10.02 -22.36
CA GLY A 137 -1.28 -10.38 -21.29
C GLY A 137 -1.32 -9.26 -20.26
N GLY A 138 -2.51 -8.76 -19.92
CA GLY A 138 -2.71 -7.75 -18.87
C GLY A 138 -2.91 -8.40 -17.50
N TYR A 139 -2.39 -7.76 -16.45
CA TYR A 139 -2.71 -8.08 -15.05
C TYR A 139 -3.92 -7.27 -14.62
N PHE A 140 -5.02 -7.94 -14.26
CA PHE A 140 -6.19 -7.30 -13.70
C PHE A 140 -6.45 -7.85 -12.30
N GLY A 141 -6.40 -7.01 -11.29
CA GLY A 141 -6.72 -7.39 -9.91
C GLY A 141 -5.93 -8.59 -9.36
N GLY A 142 -4.70 -8.82 -9.85
CA GLY A 142 -3.86 -9.96 -9.47
C GLY A 142 -4.07 -11.22 -10.33
N PHE A 143 -4.91 -11.16 -11.36
CA PHE A 143 -5.10 -12.26 -12.32
C PHE A 143 -4.51 -11.91 -13.69
N TYR A 144 -3.72 -12.85 -14.23
CA TYR A 144 -3.17 -12.76 -15.59
C TYR A 144 -4.20 -13.30 -16.59
N PHE A 145 -4.69 -12.44 -17.51
CA PHE A 145 -5.52 -12.87 -18.64
C PHE A 145 -4.71 -12.87 -19.93
N PRO A 146 -4.37 -14.05 -20.48
CA PRO A 146 -3.79 -14.11 -21.81
C PRO A 146 -4.88 -13.86 -22.85
N TYR A 147 -4.83 -12.73 -23.52
CA TYR A 147 -5.70 -12.46 -24.67
C TYR A 147 -5.06 -13.05 -25.94
N TYR A 148 -5.63 -14.15 -26.44
CA TYR A 148 -5.29 -14.72 -27.73
C TYR A 148 -6.12 -14.03 -28.82
N GLY A 149 -5.65 -12.90 -29.34
CA GLY A 149 -6.19 -12.23 -30.52
C GLY A 149 -5.13 -12.24 -31.62
N GLY A 150 -5.09 -13.31 -32.41
CA GLY A 150 -4.26 -13.34 -33.63
C GLY A 150 -4.97 -12.59 -34.76
N GLY A 151 -4.42 -11.47 -35.18
CA GLY A 151 -4.81 -10.72 -36.36
C GLY A 151 -3.89 -9.51 -36.52
N ASP A 152 -3.41 -9.22 -37.72
CA ASP A 152 -2.69 -8.01 -38.13
C ASP A 152 -3.67 -6.79 -37.99
N SER A 153 -4.02 -6.42 -36.76
CA SER A 153 -4.81 -5.23 -36.47
C SER A 153 -3.86 -4.10 -36.09
N GLU A 154 -4.05 -2.95 -36.68
CA GLU A 154 -3.35 -1.73 -36.25
C GLU A 154 -3.54 -1.52 -34.74
N PRO A 155 -2.51 -1.01 -34.03
CA PRO A 155 -2.62 -0.73 -32.59
C PRO A 155 -3.83 0.20 -32.35
N GLN A 156 -4.82 -0.29 -31.60
CA GLN A 156 -5.94 0.51 -31.16
C GLN A 156 -5.75 0.87 -29.70
N THR A 157 -5.88 2.15 -29.42
CA THR A 157 -5.90 2.68 -28.06
C THR A 157 -7.32 2.57 -27.53
N VAL A 158 -7.52 1.80 -26.46
CA VAL A 158 -8.81 1.65 -25.80
C VAL A 158 -8.67 2.03 -24.33
N GLU A 159 -9.68 2.74 -23.83
CA GLU A 159 -9.80 3.02 -22.41
C GLU A 159 -10.46 1.83 -21.72
N GLN A 160 -9.92 1.40 -20.60
CA GLN A 160 -10.48 0.32 -19.79
C GLN A 160 -10.42 0.66 -18.30
N LEU A 161 -11.35 0.12 -17.51
CA LEU A 161 -11.31 0.21 -16.05
C LEU A 161 -10.10 -0.57 -15.54
N ALA A 162 -9.13 0.15 -14.97
CA ALA A 162 -7.89 -0.40 -14.47
C ALA A 162 -7.91 -0.66 -12.97
N GLY A 163 -8.72 0.09 -12.23
CA GLY A 163 -8.85 -0.06 -10.78
C GLY A 163 -10.10 0.61 -10.25
N SER A 164 -10.45 0.27 -9.02
CA SER A 164 -11.52 0.91 -8.27
C SER A 164 -11.13 1.04 -6.80
N GLY A 165 -11.70 2.04 -6.15
CA GLY A 165 -11.58 2.31 -4.73
C GLY A 165 -12.78 3.07 -4.22
N SER A 166 -12.61 3.75 -3.11
CA SER A 166 -13.64 4.57 -2.48
C SER A 166 -13.21 6.02 -2.35
N GLY A 167 -14.15 6.89 -2.05
CA GLY A 167 -13.90 8.28 -1.71
C GLY A 167 -14.87 8.78 -0.65
N VAL A 168 -14.54 9.92 -0.06
CA VAL A 168 -15.35 10.62 0.94
C VAL A 168 -15.69 12.01 0.41
N ILE A 169 -16.96 12.34 0.33
CA ILE A 169 -17.42 13.68 -0.07
C ILE A 169 -16.99 14.69 1.01
N TYR A 170 -16.10 15.59 0.64
CA TYR A 170 -15.57 16.64 1.52
C TYR A 170 -16.51 17.84 1.61
N SER A 171 -17.10 18.23 0.48
CA SER A 171 -17.96 19.41 0.42
C SER A 171 -19.14 19.25 -0.53
N ALA A 172 -20.23 19.99 -0.26
CA ALA A 172 -21.46 19.93 -1.05
C ALA A 172 -21.28 20.40 -2.50
N ASP A 173 -20.26 21.22 -2.76
CA ASP A 173 -19.94 21.75 -4.09
C ASP A 173 -19.06 20.79 -4.92
N GLY A 174 -18.78 19.59 -4.44
CA GLY A 174 -18.23 18.50 -5.26
C GLY A 174 -16.79 18.12 -5.01
N TYR A 175 -16.14 18.56 -3.94
CA TYR A 175 -14.84 18.03 -3.57
C TYR A 175 -14.97 16.64 -2.94
N VAL A 176 -14.13 15.70 -3.39
CA VAL A 176 -14.09 14.30 -2.93
C VAL A 176 -12.65 13.92 -2.61
N ILE A 177 -12.45 13.40 -1.39
CA ILE A 177 -11.17 12.87 -0.94
C ILE A 177 -11.08 11.38 -1.31
N THR A 178 -9.91 10.95 -1.77
CA THR A 178 -9.60 9.53 -1.98
C THR A 178 -8.11 9.27 -1.70
N ASN A 179 -7.64 8.02 -1.85
CA ASN A 179 -6.21 7.74 -1.82
C ASN A 179 -5.55 8.08 -3.18
N TYR A 180 -4.28 8.49 -3.14
CA TYR A 180 -3.50 8.76 -4.35
C TYR A 180 -3.33 7.50 -5.21
N HIS A 181 -3.01 6.35 -4.59
CA HIS A 181 -2.85 5.09 -5.31
C HIS A 181 -4.13 4.60 -6.02
N VAL A 182 -5.32 5.09 -5.63
CA VAL A 182 -6.59 4.76 -6.30
C VAL A 182 -6.67 5.42 -7.67
N ILE A 183 -6.09 6.62 -7.81
CA ILE A 183 -6.14 7.40 -9.06
C ILE A 183 -4.84 7.37 -9.85
N GLU A 184 -3.81 6.74 -9.33
CA GLU A 184 -2.48 6.68 -9.95
C GLU A 184 -2.55 6.12 -11.38
N GLY A 185 -1.89 6.84 -12.32
CA GLY A 185 -1.84 6.45 -13.73
C GLY A 185 -3.17 6.55 -14.49
N ALA A 186 -4.20 7.16 -13.89
CA ALA A 186 -5.51 7.29 -14.54
C ALA A 186 -5.42 8.23 -15.75
N SER A 187 -6.00 7.81 -16.89
CA SER A 187 -6.34 8.70 -18.02
C SER A 187 -7.65 9.43 -17.78
N ARG A 188 -8.56 8.86 -16.98
CA ARG A 188 -9.84 9.43 -16.57
C ARG A 188 -10.26 8.83 -15.23
N VAL A 189 -10.84 9.67 -14.38
CA VAL A 189 -11.40 9.27 -13.08
C VAL A 189 -12.88 9.58 -13.05
N THR A 190 -13.68 8.69 -12.47
CA THR A 190 -15.10 8.95 -12.22
C THR A 190 -15.44 8.67 -10.76
N VAL A 191 -16.44 9.37 -10.26
CA VAL A 191 -17.04 9.20 -8.94
C VAL A 191 -18.39 8.52 -9.12
N VAL A 192 -18.62 7.42 -8.40
CA VAL A 192 -19.91 6.70 -8.40
C VAL A 192 -20.60 6.98 -7.07
N LEU A 193 -21.71 7.69 -7.14
CA LEU A 193 -22.54 8.03 -5.97
C LEU A 193 -23.23 6.77 -5.42
N HIS A 194 -23.67 6.83 -4.18
CA HIS A 194 -24.46 5.75 -3.56
C HIS A 194 -25.72 5.40 -4.34
N SER A 195 -26.28 6.35 -5.12
CA SER A 195 -27.40 6.12 -6.03
C SER A 195 -27.07 5.28 -7.27
N GLY A 196 -25.79 4.97 -7.52
CA GLY A 196 -25.29 4.34 -8.76
C GLY A 196 -25.02 5.33 -9.89
N GLU A 197 -25.23 6.63 -9.69
CA GLU A 197 -24.88 7.65 -10.70
C GLU A 197 -23.37 7.80 -10.80
N GLU A 198 -22.81 7.67 -12.00
CA GLU A 198 -21.39 7.87 -12.30
C GLU A 198 -21.14 9.25 -12.89
N ILE A 199 -20.19 9.99 -12.33
CA ILE A 199 -19.90 11.39 -12.68
C ILE A 199 -18.39 11.50 -12.94
N GLU A 200 -18.02 12.17 -14.04
CA GLU A 200 -16.61 12.45 -14.35
C GLU A 200 -16.02 13.39 -13.30
N ALA A 201 -14.80 13.10 -12.89
CA ALA A 201 -14.08 13.86 -11.85
C ALA A 201 -12.79 14.44 -12.42
N GLU A 202 -12.55 15.72 -12.12
CA GLU A 202 -11.28 16.38 -12.31
C GLU A 202 -10.36 16.05 -11.13
N VAL A 203 -9.09 15.67 -11.39
CA VAL A 203 -8.06 15.52 -10.38
C VAL A 203 -7.50 16.89 -10.07
N ILE A 204 -7.80 17.44 -8.88
CA ILE A 204 -7.27 18.74 -8.42
C ILE A 204 -5.79 18.61 -8.10
N GLY A 205 -5.40 17.53 -7.46
CA GLY A 205 -4.03 17.22 -7.10
C GLY A 205 -3.97 16.06 -6.09
N GLY A 206 -2.76 15.76 -5.64
CA GLY A 206 -2.56 14.70 -4.65
C GLY A 206 -1.22 14.77 -3.98
N ASP A 207 -1.09 14.01 -2.92
CA ASP A 207 0.10 13.76 -2.14
C ASP A 207 0.40 12.26 -2.19
N GLU A 208 1.37 11.89 -3.03
CA GLU A 208 1.78 10.48 -3.19
C GLU A 208 2.37 9.91 -1.90
N LEU A 209 3.08 10.74 -1.14
CA LEU A 209 3.73 10.32 0.10
C LEU A 209 2.70 9.99 1.19
N GLN A 210 1.74 10.89 1.41
CA GLN A 210 0.66 10.71 2.38
C GLN A 210 -0.51 9.87 1.83
N ASP A 211 -0.42 9.46 0.56
CA ASP A 211 -1.44 8.65 -0.12
C ASP A 211 -2.84 9.30 -0.11
N ILE A 212 -2.93 10.63 -0.31
CA ILE A 212 -4.18 11.39 -0.39
C ILE A 212 -4.30 12.08 -1.75
N ALA A 213 -5.50 12.06 -2.32
CA ALA A 213 -5.83 12.82 -3.53
C ALA A 213 -7.17 13.55 -3.36
N LEU A 214 -7.30 14.68 -4.05
CA LEU A 214 -8.49 15.49 -4.08
C LEU A 214 -9.06 15.53 -5.50
N LEU A 215 -10.32 15.17 -5.60
CA LEU A 215 -11.11 15.19 -6.84
C LEU A 215 -12.16 16.30 -6.77
N LYS A 216 -12.61 16.75 -7.95
CA LYS A 216 -13.72 17.69 -8.10
C LYS A 216 -14.72 17.15 -9.12
N VAL A 217 -15.99 17.05 -8.73
CA VAL A 217 -17.10 16.75 -9.62
C VAL A 217 -17.97 18.00 -9.81
N ASP A 218 -18.61 18.11 -10.97
CA ASP A 218 -19.52 19.24 -11.27
C ASP A 218 -20.92 18.98 -10.67
N ARG A 219 -21.00 19.05 -9.33
CA ARG A 219 -22.22 18.89 -8.52
C ARG A 219 -22.22 19.84 -7.34
N THR A 220 -23.40 20.27 -6.91
CA THR A 220 -23.58 21.22 -5.80
C THR A 220 -24.60 20.76 -4.76
N ASP A 221 -25.07 19.52 -4.90
CA ASP A 221 -26.14 18.94 -4.08
C ASP A 221 -25.66 17.65 -3.36
N LEU A 222 -24.35 17.50 -3.20
CA LEU A 222 -23.77 16.35 -2.52
C LEU A 222 -23.93 16.44 -1.00
N SER A 223 -23.91 15.28 -0.34
CA SER A 223 -23.97 15.17 1.13
C SER A 223 -22.56 15.02 1.69
N PRO A 224 -21.94 16.09 2.23
CA PRO A 224 -20.57 15.98 2.78
C PRO A 224 -20.56 15.16 4.06
N ALA A 225 -19.46 14.42 4.28
CA ALA A 225 -19.22 13.76 5.54
C ALA A 225 -18.89 14.76 6.65
N THR A 226 -19.26 14.44 7.88
CA THR A 226 -18.80 15.18 9.06
C THR A 226 -17.39 14.72 9.39
N LEU A 227 -16.43 15.63 9.39
CA LEU A 227 -15.04 15.33 9.76
C LEU A 227 -14.86 15.49 11.26
N GLY A 228 -14.33 14.46 11.91
CA GLY A 228 -14.01 14.44 13.34
C GLY A 228 -12.66 15.06 13.65
N ASP A 229 -12.08 14.67 14.78
CA ASP A 229 -10.77 15.08 15.27
C ASP A 229 -9.94 13.83 15.61
N SER A 230 -8.94 13.53 14.77
CA SER A 230 -8.10 12.34 14.93
C SER A 230 -7.20 12.40 16.18
N ASP A 231 -6.91 13.58 16.73
CA ASP A 231 -6.10 13.74 17.93
C ASP A 231 -6.85 13.31 19.20
N GLN A 232 -8.18 13.24 19.14
CA GLN A 232 -9.02 12.77 20.23
C GLN A 232 -9.26 11.25 20.21
N VAL A 233 -8.83 10.57 19.17
CA VAL A 233 -9.03 9.12 18.99
C VAL A 233 -8.22 8.34 20.01
N ARG A 234 -8.86 7.35 20.67
CA ARG A 234 -8.22 6.52 21.68
C ARG A 234 -8.23 5.04 21.30
N THR A 235 -7.15 4.38 21.61
CA THR A 235 -7.07 2.92 21.49
C THR A 235 -8.18 2.23 22.30
N GLY A 236 -8.89 1.31 21.67
CA GLY A 236 -10.01 0.55 22.22
C GLY A 236 -11.40 1.12 21.90
N GLU A 237 -11.50 2.30 21.29
CA GLU A 237 -12.76 2.83 20.77
C GLU A 237 -13.24 2.03 19.57
N PHE A 238 -14.55 1.97 19.34
CA PHE A 238 -15.11 1.35 18.14
C PHE A 238 -14.76 2.15 16.89
N ALA A 239 -14.47 1.42 15.84
CA ALA A 239 -14.19 1.97 14.51
C ALA A 239 -15.07 1.30 13.47
N ILE A 240 -15.66 2.09 12.56
CA ILE A 240 -16.51 1.63 11.47
C ILE A 240 -15.81 2.03 10.17
N ALA A 241 -15.39 1.07 9.35
CA ALA A 241 -14.83 1.34 8.04
C ALA A 241 -15.90 1.15 6.97
N ILE A 242 -16.10 2.18 6.14
CA ILE A 242 -17.06 2.17 5.04
C ILE A 242 -16.31 2.44 3.73
N GLY A 243 -16.70 1.70 2.69
CA GLY A 243 -16.24 1.91 1.33
C GLY A 243 -17.30 1.51 0.31
N SER A 244 -17.05 1.83 -0.95
CA SER A 244 -17.90 1.51 -2.09
C SER A 244 -17.10 0.77 -3.17
N PRO A 245 -16.56 -0.44 -2.84
CA PRO A 245 -15.79 -1.20 -3.80
C PRO A 245 -16.65 -1.66 -4.97
N LEU A 246 -16.08 -1.64 -6.18
CA LEU A 246 -16.72 -2.15 -7.41
C LEU A 246 -18.06 -1.47 -7.80
N GLY A 247 -18.25 -0.20 -7.44
CA GLY A 247 -19.46 0.53 -7.83
C GLY A 247 -20.74 -0.13 -7.31
N ASP A 248 -21.70 -0.36 -8.20
CA ASP A 248 -23.08 -0.80 -7.85
C ASP A 248 -23.17 -2.13 -7.10
N GLU A 249 -22.24 -3.08 -7.33
CA GLU A 249 -22.37 -4.44 -6.79
C GLU A 249 -22.02 -4.54 -5.30
N LEU A 250 -21.12 -3.70 -4.79
CA LEU A 250 -20.64 -3.72 -3.40
C LEU A 250 -20.65 -2.34 -2.73
N SER A 251 -21.45 -1.41 -3.25
CA SER A 251 -21.61 -0.07 -2.67
C SER A 251 -22.01 -0.15 -1.20
N GLY A 252 -21.39 0.68 -0.34
CA GLY A 252 -21.70 0.73 1.08
C GLY A 252 -21.18 -0.46 1.90
N THR A 253 -20.17 -1.20 1.38
CA THR A 253 -19.53 -2.25 2.17
C THR A 253 -19.00 -1.69 3.49
N THR A 254 -19.50 -2.23 4.60
CA THR A 254 -19.18 -1.79 5.95
C THR A 254 -18.52 -2.92 6.73
N THR A 255 -17.42 -2.59 7.42
CA THR A 255 -16.80 -3.45 8.41
C THR A 255 -16.66 -2.67 9.72
N TYR A 256 -16.62 -3.36 10.86
CA TYR A 256 -16.37 -2.69 12.13
C TYR A 256 -15.38 -3.47 12.98
N GLY A 257 -14.71 -2.74 13.85
CA GLY A 257 -13.72 -3.24 14.78
C GLY A 257 -13.46 -2.21 15.87
N ILE A 258 -12.22 -2.14 16.31
CA ILE A 258 -11.75 -1.15 17.27
C ILE A 258 -10.53 -0.41 16.73
N ILE A 259 -10.23 0.71 17.32
CA ILE A 259 -8.93 1.36 17.17
C ILE A 259 -7.91 0.52 17.94
N SER A 260 -7.06 -0.20 17.20
CA SER A 260 -6.00 -1.03 17.78
C SER A 260 -4.82 -0.18 18.28
N TYR A 261 -4.57 0.98 17.63
CA TYR A 261 -3.58 1.96 18.03
C TYR A 261 -3.90 3.33 17.40
N ALA A 262 -3.97 4.38 18.20
CA ALA A 262 -4.49 5.67 17.75
C ALA A 262 -3.52 6.45 16.84
N ASN A 263 -2.21 6.35 17.09
CA ASN A 263 -1.18 7.07 16.35
C ASN A 263 0.09 6.22 16.24
N ARG A 264 0.17 5.35 15.23
CA ARG A 264 1.31 4.47 14.99
C ARG A 264 2.17 5.02 13.85
N THR A 265 3.44 5.31 14.15
CA THR A 265 4.39 5.64 13.10
C THR A 265 4.79 4.37 12.35
N LEU A 266 4.61 4.38 11.04
CA LEU A 266 4.98 3.31 10.12
C LEU A 266 5.91 3.84 9.05
N GLU A 267 6.85 3.02 8.62
CA GLU A 267 7.63 3.26 7.41
C GLU A 267 6.87 2.69 6.21
N VAL A 268 6.46 3.56 5.30
CA VAL A 268 5.70 3.23 4.09
C VAL A 268 6.41 3.87 2.91
N ASP A 269 6.87 3.06 1.96
CA ASP A 269 7.58 3.51 0.74
C ASP A 269 8.73 4.51 1.04
N GLY A 270 9.41 4.30 2.16
CA GLY A 270 10.53 5.13 2.57
C GLY A 270 10.15 6.42 3.31
N ALA A 271 8.89 6.63 3.65
CA ALA A 271 8.42 7.73 4.50
C ALA A 271 7.91 7.21 5.85
N TYR A 272 8.04 8.02 6.88
CA TYR A 272 7.43 7.76 8.19
C TYR A 272 6.09 8.46 8.27
N LEU A 273 5.02 7.66 8.26
CA LEU A 273 3.64 8.14 8.32
C LEU A 273 3.03 7.84 9.68
N SER A 274 2.24 8.77 10.19
CA SER A 274 1.38 8.59 11.34
C SER A 274 0.07 7.95 10.88
N MET A 275 -0.31 6.81 11.47
CA MET A 275 -1.46 6.03 11.01
C MET A 275 -2.32 5.60 12.19
N ILE A 276 -3.63 5.62 12.00
CA ILE A 276 -4.58 4.95 12.89
C ILE A 276 -4.61 3.48 12.53
N GLN A 277 -4.32 2.60 13.50
CA GLN A 277 -4.44 1.15 13.30
C GLN A 277 -5.80 0.67 13.80
N THR A 278 -6.44 -0.21 13.01
CA THR A 278 -7.73 -0.85 13.34
C THR A 278 -7.71 -2.34 13.00
N ASP A 279 -8.56 -3.13 13.67
CA ASP A 279 -8.85 -4.51 13.29
C ASP A 279 -10.13 -4.62 12.44
N ALA A 280 -10.83 -3.50 12.18
CA ALA A 280 -11.84 -3.44 11.13
C ALA A 280 -11.20 -3.85 9.79
N ALA A 281 -11.84 -4.74 9.05
CA ALA A 281 -11.25 -5.28 7.82
C ALA A 281 -11.08 -4.18 6.75
N ILE A 282 -9.83 -3.85 6.42
CA ILE A 282 -9.46 -2.94 5.33
C ILE A 282 -9.02 -3.78 4.13
N ASN A 283 -9.68 -3.58 2.99
CA ASN A 283 -9.45 -4.31 1.74
C ASN A 283 -9.29 -3.32 0.57
N ALA A 284 -8.90 -3.82 -0.61
CA ALA A 284 -8.71 -2.99 -1.80
C ALA A 284 -9.89 -2.06 -2.10
N GLY A 285 -11.11 -2.53 -1.86
CA GLY A 285 -12.31 -1.78 -2.22
C GLY A 285 -12.71 -0.68 -1.25
N ASN A 286 -12.29 -0.71 0.03
CA ASN A 286 -12.57 0.37 0.95
C ASN A 286 -11.41 1.37 1.14
N SER A 287 -10.30 1.21 0.38
CA SER A 287 -9.25 2.21 0.27
C SER A 287 -9.80 3.54 -0.26
N GLY A 288 -9.47 4.64 0.38
CA GLY A 288 -10.00 5.98 0.09
C GLY A 288 -11.35 6.27 0.75
N GLY A 289 -12.01 5.27 1.32
CA GLY A 289 -13.23 5.42 2.09
C GLY A 289 -13.02 5.86 3.53
N ALA A 290 -14.10 6.00 4.28
CA ALA A 290 -14.08 6.53 5.63
C ALA A 290 -13.77 5.50 6.70
N LEU A 291 -12.96 5.88 7.69
CA LEU A 291 -12.93 5.30 9.04
C LEU A 291 -13.72 6.24 9.96
N LEU A 292 -14.76 5.73 10.58
CA LEU A 292 -15.68 6.52 11.41
C LEU A 292 -15.57 6.14 12.89
N ASN A 293 -15.88 7.09 13.77
CA ASN A 293 -16.22 6.84 15.16
C ASN A 293 -17.72 6.45 15.30
N VAL A 294 -18.16 6.21 16.54
CA VAL A 294 -19.56 5.83 16.85
C VAL A 294 -20.57 6.98 16.70
N ASP A 295 -20.12 8.21 16.53
CA ASP A 295 -20.94 9.39 16.29
C ASP A 295 -21.11 9.69 14.80
N GLY A 296 -20.48 8.88 13.91
CA GLY A 296 -20.55 9.01 12.47
C GLY A 296 -19.59 10.05 11.91
N GLU A 297 -18.61 10.48 12.67
CA GLU A 297 -17.59 11.42 12.22
C GLU A 297 -16.40 10.66 11.61
N VAL A 298 -15.87 11.15 10.49
CA VAL A 298 -14.69 10.62 9.82
C VAL A 298 -13.45 10.96 10.66
N ILE A 299 -12.81 9.94 11.22
CA ILE A 299 -11.57 10.06 11.99
C ILE A 299 -10.31 9.70 11.18
N GLY A 300 -10.50 9.10 10.01
CA GLY A 300 -9.41 8.78 9.09
C GLY A 300 -9.89 8.33 7.72
N ILE A 301 -8.97 8.28 6.76
CA ILE A 301 -9.18 7.72 5.41
C ILE A 301 -8.51 6.36 5.34
N ASN A 302 -9.30 5.32 5.05
CA ASN A 302 -8.80 3.93 4.96
C ASN A 302 -7.72 3.82 3.88
N SER A 303 -6.59 3.17 4.17
CA SER A 303 -5.55 2.91 3.19
C SER A 303 -5.07 1.46 3.25
N ARG A 304 -5.09 0.78 2.11
CA ARG A 304 -4.53 -0.57 1.96
C ARG A 304 -3.02 -0.55 1.70
N LYS A 305 -2.45 0.57 1.25
CA LYS A 305 -1.02 0.68 0.93
C LYS A 305 -0.12 0.22 2.08
N THR A 306 -0.60 0.37 3.31
CA THR A 306 0.10 0.02 4.54
C THR A 306 -0.19 -1.39 5.07
N SER A 307 -1.00 -2.20 4.37
CA SER A 307 -1.32 -3.57 4.81
C SER A 307 -0.05 -4.43 4.85
N GLY A 308 0.34 -4.91 6.02
CA GLY A 308 1.59 -5.61 6.23
C GLY A 308 1.68 -6.91 5.44
N SER A 309 2.74 -7.02 4.61
CA SER A 309 3.23 -8.28 4.12
C SER A 309 4.45 -8.67 4.93
N THR A 310 4.52 -9.91 5.39
CA THR A 310 5.77 -10.41 5.97
C THR A 310 6.79 -10.58 4.86
N SER A 311 8.08 -10.53 5.19
CA SER A 311 9.20 -10.83 4.26
C SER A 311 9.08 -12.23 3.60
N SER A 312 8.17 -13.08 4.07
CA SER A 312 7.83 -14.40 3.48
C SER A 312 6.62 -14.36 2.54
N GLY A 313 6.03 -13.18 2.26
CA GLY A 313 4.88 -13.03 1.37
C GLY A 313 3.53 -13.44 1.98
N SER A 314 3.45 -13.66 3.28
CA SER A 314 2.18 -13.95 3.97
C SER A 314 1.47 -12.64 4.31
N THR A 315 0.21 -12.50 3.92
CA THR A 315 -0.65 -11.37 4.33
C THR A 315 -0.93 -11.48 5.83
N ILE A 316 -0.76 -10.39 6.56
CA ILE A 316 -1.14 -10.31 7.98
C ILE A 316 -2.61 -9.93 8.01
N GLU A 317 -3.48 -10.82 8.45
CA GLU A 317 -4.91 -10.57 8.59
C GLU A 317 -5.21 -9.86 9.93
N GLY A 318 -6.26 -9.02 9.97
CA GLY A 318 -6.70 -8.31 11.16
C GLY A 318 -5.86 -7.09 11.53
N ILE A 319 -5.07 -6.56 10.59
CA ILE A 319 -4.38 -5.27 10.73
C ILE A 319 -4.75 -4.40 9.55
N GLY A 320 -5.49 -3.35 9.82
CA GLY A 320 -5.84 -2.28 8.89
C GLY A 320 -5.29 -0.95 9.35
N PHE A 321 -5.15 0.00 8.43
CA PHE A 321 -4.66 1.33 8.70
C PHE A 321 -5.52 2.40 8.03
N ALA A 322 -5.56 3.57 8.65
CA ALA A 322 -6.18 4.75 8.09
C ALA A 322 -5.28 5.98 8.34
N ILE A 323 -5.30 6.90 7.39
CA ILE A 323 -4.60 8.18 7.47
C ILE A 323 -5.41 9.10 8.38
N PRO A 324 -4.83 9.69 9.44
CA PRO A 324 -5.54 10.54 10.38
C PRO A 324 -6.26 11.71 9.68
N ILE A 325 -7.51 12.00 10.07
CA ILE A 325 -8.30 12.99 9.36
C ILE A 325 -7.76 14.43 9.53
N ASN A 326 -7.03 14.74 10.61
CA ASN A 326 -6.43 16.05 10.75
C ASN A 326 -5.31 16.27 9.72
N ASP A 327 -4.44 15.26 9.47
CA ASP A 327 -3.43 15.32 8.42
C ASP A 327 -4.08 15.48 7.03
N VAL A 328 -5.22 14.79 6.80
CA VAL A 328 -5.98 14.88 5.54
C VAL A 328 -6.56 16.28 5.34
N LYS A 329 -7.07 16.93 6.39
CA LYS A 329 -7.62 18.30 6.30
C LYS A 329 -6.58 19.29 5.80
N ASP A 330 -5.36 19.24 6.36
CA ASP A 330 -4.26 20.14 5.99
C ASP A 330 -3.88 19.96 4.51
N ILE A 331 -3.80 18.70 4.05
CA ILE A 331 -3.53 18.35 2.64
C ILE A 331 -4.64 18.90 1.73
N VAL A 332 -5.91 18.66 2.07
CA VAL A 332 -7.06 19.07 1.26
C VAL A 332 -7.13 20.60 1.17
N GLU A 333 -6.91 21.33 2.26
CA GLU A 333 -6.91 22.80 2.27
C GLU A 333 -5.80 23.35 1.36
N GLU A 334 -4.59 22.76 1.40
CA GLU A 334 -3.49 23.17 0.51
C GLU A 334 -3.81 22.84 -0.95
N LEU A 335 -4.38 21.66 -1.25
CA LEU A 335 -4.77 21.27 -2.61
C LEU A 335 -5.87 22.19 -3.17
N ILE A 336 -6.86 22.57 -2.39
CA ILE A 336 -7.90 23.53 -2.80
C ILE A 336 -7.26 24.90 -3.11
N ALA A 337 -6.30 25.33 -2.31
CA ALA A 337 -5.68 26.65 -2.46
C ALA A 337 -4.69 26.73 -3.62
N THR A 338 -3.95 25.67 -3.88
CA THR A 338 -2.76 25.70 -4.78
C THR A 338 -2.78 24.67 -5.90
N GLY A 339 -3.60 23.63 -5.81
CA GLY A 339 -3.64 22.47 -6.71
C GLY A 339 -2.48 21.49 -6.52
N LYS A 340 -1.59 21.74 -5.59
CA LYS A 340 -0.41 20.89 -5.36
C LYS A 340 0.07 21.00 -3.92
N ILE A 341 0.72 19.92 -3.43
CA ILE A 341 1.36 19.93 -2.12
C ILE A 341 2.78 20.46 -2.24
N THR A 342 3.15 21.32 -1.31
CA THR A 342 4.49 21.89 -1.24
C THR A 342 5.14 21.52 0.08
N ARG A 343 6.32 20.91 0.00
CA ARG A 343 7.05 20.45 1.19
C ARG A 343 8.34 21.24 1.37
N PRO A 344 8.77 21.43 2.64
CA PRO A 344 10.09 21.98 2.88
C PRO A 344 11.16 21.00 2.37
N GLY A 345 12.12 21.52 1.63
CA GLY A 345 13.13 20.67 1.04
C GLY A 345 14.47 21.37 0.86
N LEU A 346 15.47 20.58 0.53
CA LEU A 346 16.85 21.02 0.33
C LEU A 346 17.17 21.37 -1.13
N GLY A 347 16.47 20.74 -2.08
CA GLY A 347 16.75 20.85 -3.50
C GLY A 347 18.04 20.13 -3.89
N ILE A 348 18.15 18.86 -3.53
CA ILE A 348 19.26 17.98 -3.89
C ILE A 348 18.74 16.71 -4.56
N THR A 349 19.59 16.05 -5.34
CA THR A 349 19.47 14.64 -5.68
C THR A 349 20.46 13.87 -4.81
N GLY A 350 20.01 12.82 -4.15
CA GLY A 350 20.83 12.05 -3.23
C GLY A 350 20.86 10.56 -3.56
N GLN A 351 21.64 9.82 -2.80
CA GLN A 351 21.67 8.37 -2.78
C GLN A 351 22.00 7.90 -1.37
N GLU A 352 21.26 6.89 -0.87
CA GLU A 352 21.61 6.25 0.38
C GLU A 352 22.95 5.54 0.27
N VAL A 353 23.82 5.73 1.26
CA VAL A 353 25.13 5.09 1.31
C VAL A 353 25.35 4.42 2.66
N HIS A 354 25.82 3.18 2.58
CA HIS A 354 26.20 2.37 3.73
C HIS A 354 27.65 1.95 3.58
N PHE A 355 28.50 2.47 4.42
CA PHE A 355 29.92 2.13 4.42
C PHE A 355 30.27 1.24 5.62
N SER A 356 31.14 0.27 5.44
CA SER A 356 31.55 -0.64 6.52
C SER A 356 32.25 0.06 7.70
N ASN A 357 32.71 1.29 7.52
CA ASN A 357 33.57 2.02 8.47
C ASN A 357 33.01 3.41 8.87
N MET A 358 31.82 3.76 8.41
CA MET A 358 31.15 5.03 8.71
C MET A 358 29.67 4.80 8.94
N ASP A 359 29.04 5.71 9.68
CA ASP A 359 27.60 5.71 9.82
C ASP A 359 26.94 5.89 8.43
N PRO A 360 25.79 5.24 8.20
CA PRO A 360 25.02 5.44 6.97
C PRO A 360 24.58 6.90 6.84
N GLY A 361 24.31 7.33 5.63
CA GLY A 361 23.89 8.70 5.35
C GLY A 361 23.42 8.89 3.90
N ILE A 362 23.10 10.13 3.52
CA ILE A 362 22.67 10.49 2.18
C ILE A 362 23.81 11.18 1.44
N LEU A 363 24.36 10.51 0.43
CA LEU A 363 25.34 11.09 -0.49
C LEU A 363 24.64 12.07 -1.42
N VAL A 364 25.08 13.32 -1.44
CA VAL A 364 24.61 14.35 -2.37
C VAL A 364 25.20 14.07 -3.76
N VAL A 365 24.36 13.63 -4.68
CA VAL A 365 24.72 13.37 -6.09
C VAL A 365 24.74 14.66 -6.90
N SER A 366 23.76 15.54 -6.67
CA SER A 366 23.72 16.87 -7.27
C SER A 366 23.01 17.87 -6.35
N VAL A 367 23.31 19.14 -6.51
CA VAL A 367 22.65 20.26 -5.85
C VAL A 367 21.97 21.07 -6.94
N ASN A 368 20.68 21.35 -6.78
CA ASN A 368 19.89 22.09 -7.77
C ASN A 368 20.26 23.59 -7.71
N GLU A 369 20.36 24.25 -8.87
CA GLU A 369 20.61 25.68 -8.97
C GLU A 369 19.50 26.49 -8.29
N GLY A 370 19.86 27.51 -7.50
CA GLY A 370 18.94 28.35 -6.74
C GLY A 370 18.29 27.65 -5.51
N SER A 371 18.74 26.46 -5.17
CA SER A 371 18.17 25.69 -4.04
C SER A 371 18.67 26.15 -2.66
N PRO A 372 17.95 25.83 -1.59
CA PRO A 372 18.41 26.01 -0.20
C PRO A 372 19.79 25.39 0.06
N ALA A 373 20.02 24.19 -0.45
CA ALA A 373 21.30 23.50 -0.31
C ALA A 373 22.45 24.25 -1.00
N GLU A 374 22.21 24.79 -2.20
CA GLU A 374 23.23 25.62 -2.89
C GLU A 374 23.54 26.90 -2.11
N ALA A 375 22.49 27.62 -1.66
CA ALA A 375 22.63 28.83 -0.89
C ALA A 375 23.40 28.61 0.43
N ALA A 376 23.25 27.44 1.06
CA ALA A 376 24.00 27.05 2.24
C ALA A 376 25.41 26.50 1.98
N GLY A 377 25.81 26.40 0.70
CA GLY A 377 27.13 25.92 0.31
C GLY A 377 27.31 24.40 0.39
N MET A 378 26.23 23.65 0.32
CA MET A 378 26.26 22.19 0.13
C MET A 378 26.86 21.87 -1.24
N LYS A 379 27.56 20.75 -1.35
CA LYS A 379 28.27 20.37 -2.58
C LYS A 379 28.00 18.92 -2.94
N GLN A 380 28.17 18.62 -4.22
CA GLN A 380 28.27 17.25 -4.69
C GLN A 380 29.34 16.49 -3.90
N MET A 381 29.07 15.23 -3.57
CA MET A 381 29.90 14.34 -2.75
C MET A 381 29.90 14.65 -1.23
N ASP A 382 29.10 15.58 -0.75
CA ASP A 382 28.80 15.66 0.68
C ASP A 382 27.97 14.43 1.09
N ILE A 383 28.14 13.98 2.32
CA ILE A 383 27.28 12.94 2.91
C ILE A 383 26.52 13.59 4.07
N ILE A 384 25.21 13.71 3.95
CA ILE A 384 24.34 14.18 5.04
C ILE A 384 24.27 13.09 6.09
N THR A 385 24.61 13.42 7.34
CA THR A 385 24.64 12.49 8.48
C THR A 385 23.69 12.87 9.59
N ALA A 386 23.30 14.15 9.69
CA ALA A 386 22.32 14.61 10.68
C ALA A 386 21.63 15.90 10.24
N ILE A 387 20.43 16.15 10.79
CA ILE A 387 19.71 17.44 10.73
C ILE A 387 19.32 17.79 12.16
N ASP A 388 19.66 18.99 12.62
CA ASP A 388 19.44 19.50 13.98
C ASP A 388 19.87 18.49 15.08
N GLY A 389 20.97 17.76 14.81
CA GLY A 389 21.51 16.73 15.67
C GLY A 389 20.76 15.39 15.64
N GLN A 390 19.67 15.27 14.88
CA GLN A 390 19.00 14.00 14.63
C GLN A 390 19.72 13.26 13.50
N GLN A 391 20.08 11.99 13.73
CA GLN A 391 20.83 11.19 12.78
C GLN A 391 20.01 10.88 11.52
N VAL A 392 20.61 11.08 10.35
CA VAL A 392 20.05 10.75 9.04
C VAL A 392 20.78 9.54 8.47
N THR A 393 20.09 8.42 8.36
CA THR A 393 20.64 7.13 7.89
C THR A 393 20.01 6.64 6.59
N SER A 394 18.87 7.22 6.20
CA SER A 394 18.05 6.87 5.02
C SER A 394 17.30 8.10 4.51
N PHE A 395 16.74 8.02 3.31
CA PHE A 395 15.83 9.06 2.82
C PHE A 395 14.63 9.25 3.74
N SER A 396 14.08 8.17 4.27
CA SER A 396 12.97 8.23 5.23
C SER A 396 13.31 9.07 6.45
N SER A 397 14.49 8.85 7.05
CA SER A 397 14.91 9.66 8.20
C SER A 397 15.18 11.12 7.81
N LEU A 398 15.73 11.37 6.61
CA LEU A 398 15.90 12.71 6.07
C LEU A 398 14.56 13.44 5.95
N GLN A 399 13.58 12.80 5.30
CA GLN A 399 12.24 13.36 5.09
C GLN A 399 11.49 13.57 6.39
N SER A 400 11.53 12.60 7.31
CA SER A 400 10.87 12.70 8.61
C SER A 400 11.33 13.94 9.40
N VAL A 401 12.63 14.23 9.37
CA VAL A 401 13.14 15.42 10.06
C VAL A 401 12.78 16.69 9.27
N LEU A 402 12.94 16.71 7.94
CA LEU A 402 12.61 17.89 7.13
C LEU A 402 11.12 18.29 7.24
N TYR A 403 10.22 17.30 7.21
CA TYR A 403 8.77 17.56 7.25
C TYR A 403 8.23 17.90 8.64
N SER A 404 9.08 17.80 9.68
CA SER A 404 8.76 18.35 11.00
C SER A 404 9.01 19.87 11.11
N HIS A 405 9.50 20.50 10.02
CA HIS A 405 9.77 21.92 9.92
C HIS A 405 8.88 22.58 8.87
N ASP A 406 8.71 23.90 8.98
CA ASP A 406 7.98 24.70 8.01
C ASP A 406 8.91 25.24 6.90
N VAL A 407 8.29 25.59 5.75
CA VAL A 407 9.00 26.34 4.71
C VAL A 407 9.42 27.71 5.24
N GLY A 408 10.71 28.01 5.18
CA GLY A 408 11.31 29.21 5.74
C GLY A 408 12.08 28.99 7.03
N ASP A 409 11.93 27.81 7.67
CA ASP A 409 12.73 27.46 8.83
C ASP A 409 14.20 27.27 8.46
N THR A 410 15.09 27.58 9.39
CA THR A 410 16.52 27.36 9.23
C THR A 410 16.95 26.19 10.08
N VAL A 411 17.43 25.13 9.44
CA VAL A 411 17.91 23.90 10.07
C VAL A 411 19.43 23.79 9.95
N THR A 412 20.05 23.08 10.90
CA THR A 412 21.48 22.77 10.85
C THR A 412 21.67 21.39 10.22
N ILE A 413 22.28 21.35 9.02
CA ILE A 413 22.59 20.10 8.34
C ILE A 413 24.05 19.75 8.56
N THR A 414 24.30 18.63 9.21
CA THR A 414 25.64 18.08 9.40
C THR A 414 26.02 17.22 8.21
N VAL A 415 27.09 17.60 7.53
CA VAL A 415 27.62 16.85 6.38
C VAL A 415 29.05 16.40 6.62
N LEU A 416 29.40 15.24 6.06
CA LEU A 416 30.79 14.77 5.96
C LEU A 416 31.32 15.13 4.58
N ARG A 417 32.34 16.00 4.54
CA ARG A 417 33.01 16.47 3.31
C ARG A 417 34.50 16.18 3.37
N SER A 418 35.00 15.31 2.51
CA SER A 418 36.43 14.93 2.45
C SER A 418 37.02 14.45 3.79
N GLY A 419 36.20 13.83 4.64
CA GLY A 419 36.58 13.32 5.95
C GLY A 419 36.44 14.32 7.09
N GLU A 420 36.00 15.54 6.85
CA GLU A 420 35.69 16.56 7.86
C GLU A 420 34.19 16.71 8.04
N THR A 421 33.73 16.84 9.28
CA THR A 421 32.33 17.15 9.61
C THR A 421 32.11 18.66 9.58
N LEU A 422 31.11 19.09 8.86
CA LEU A 422 30.72 20.49 8.70
C LEU A 422 29.24 20.67 8.99
N ASP A 423 28.88 21.74 9.69
CA ASP A 423 27.50 22.15 9.92
C ASP A 423 27.14 23.29 8.96
N LEU A 424 26.10 23.07 8.16
CA LEU A 424 25.55 24.02 7.20
C LEU A 424 24.20 24.54 7.70
N GLN A 425 24.02 25.86 7.74
CA GLN A 425 22.73 26.48 8.04
C GLN A 425 21.93 26.57 6.76
N VAL A 426 20.84 25.81 6.66
CA VAL A 426 19.99 25.74 5.47
C VAL A 426 18.62 26.29 5.79
N THR A 427 18.20 27.34 5.09
CA THR A 427 16.83 27.84 5.17
C THR A 427 15.99 27.07 4.17
N LEU A 428 15.05 26.28 4.67
CA LEU A 428 14.19 25.39 3.87
C LEU A 428 13.30 26.21 2.93
N ALA A 429 13.17 25.78 1.71
CA ALA A 429 12.28 26.39 0.73
C ALA A 429 11.30 25.34 0.18
N LYS A 430 10.25 25.81 -0.46
CA LYS A 430 9.36 24.96 -1.24
C LYS A 430 10.16 24.26 -2.33
N VAL A 431 10.15 22.95 -2.31
CA VAL A 431 10.72 22.13 -3.39
C VAL A 431 9.55 21.42 -4.06
N GLU A 432 9.41 21.64 -5.37
CA GLU A 432 8.49 20.82 -6.17
C GLU A 432 9.12 19.42 -6.23
N GLU A 433 8.37 18.40 -5.83
CA GLU A 433 8.78 17.03 -6.08
C GLU A 433 8.88 16.89 -7.60
N SER A 434 10.08 16.70 -8.10
CA SER A 434 10.28 16.36 -9.51
C SER A 434 9.66 14.98 -9.69
N GLY A 435 8.46 14.95 -10.24
CA GLY A 435 7.88 13.70 -10.70
C GLY A 435 8.95 12.97 -11.50
N THR A 436 9.17 11.72 -11.21
CA THR A 436 10.04 10.81 -11.94
C THR A 436 9.76 11.02 -13.42
N GLN A 437 10.67 11.70 -14.13
CA GLN A 437 10.63 11.70 -15.59
C GLN A 437 10.88 10.24 -16.00
N GLU A 438 9.93 9.68 -16.77
CA GLU A 438 9.95 8.38 -17.42
C GLU A 438 11.29 8.04 -18.10
#